data_12fac2acc1511c8b4518707904ff1d17
#
_entry.id   12fac2acc1511c8b4518707904ff1d17
#
_cell.length_a   1.000
_cell.length_b   1.000
_cell.length_c   1.000
_cell.angle_alpha   90.00
_cell.angle_beta   90.00
_cell.angle_gamma   90.00
#
_symmetry.space_group_name_H-M   'P 1'
#
loop_
_entity.id
_entity.type
_entity.pdbx_description
1 polymer ?
#
loop_
_entity_poly.entity_id
_entity_poly.type
_entity_poly.pdbx_seq_one_letter_code
_entity_poly.pdbx_strand_id
1 'polypeptide(L)'
;MDLQNKKMTEDAFFAQRKEVLATWHTGKDLSLEDGIAYQKTITGDKRFGEKLQKAAAERQTLTQPRAGVALPEEHIKLLRFLETEGEADLLPSTIDSYTRLNRYAEGDVGIEKSKETGRSMLNGFPAVNYGVEICRHVTSSVKNPVQVRHGTPDARLLTEITLAGGFTSFEGGAISYNIPYSKNHALEHTMTHWQYTDRLVGMYQEAGVSINREPFGPLTGTLVPPCISNAVAVIEALMAAEQGVRDITVGYGQCGNLIQDVAAMRSLRILARRYLDRFGFKDVKLTTVFHQWMGGFPQDEARAFGVISWGAAAAVLAKSTKVICKSPHEAMGIPTMEANAQGLRASKQVTSMLKDQDMTENPLVVIESDIIEQEVECILKKVEELGKGDFAVGAVHGFAAGAIDVPFAPSRVNMGKAMPARDNEGAIRFIEVGNLPFTDDLKKFHREKLEERAKTENRPVNFQMIIDDVYAIGKGFLVGRPEGTK
;
A
#
# COMPACT_ATOMS: atom_id res chain seq x y z
N MET A 1 6.31 27.57 -2.71
CA MET A 1 6.53 26.11 -2.64
C MET A 1 7.86 25.80 -3.32
N ASP A 2 8.81 25.26 -2.55
CA ASP A 2 10.15 24.91 -3.10
C ASP A 2 10.19 23.44 -3.57
N LEU A 3 9.07 22.73 -3.51
CA LEU A 3 8.92 21.36 -3.95
C LEU A 3 9.08 21.27 -5.48
N GLN A 4 9.88 20.31 -5.94
CA GLN A 4 10.03 19.91 -7.33
C GLN A 4 10.26 18.40 -7.39
N ASN A 5 9.69 17.74 -8.40
CA ASN A 5 9.99 16.33 -8.67
C ASN A 5 11.33 16.22 -9.43
N LYS A 6 12.41 16.48 -8.72
CA LYS A 6 13.79 16.36 -9.24
C LYS A 6 14.61 15.49 -8.32
N LYS A 7 15.52 14.73 -8.90
CA LYS A 7 16.50 13.97 -8.15
C LYS A 7 17.28 14.88 -7.21
N MET A 8 17.24 14.55 -5.93
CA MET A 8 17.98 15.28 -4.89
C MET A 8 19.48 15.16 -5.14
N THR A 9 20.20 16.30 -5.11
CA THR A 9 21.66 16.29 -5.23
C THR A 9 22.30 15.62 -4.02
N GLU A 10 23.51 15.11 -4.18
CA GLU A 10 24.25 14.48 -3.06
C GLU A 10 24.47 15.47 -1.90
N ASP A 11 24.88 16.69 -2.20
CA ASP A 11 25.10 17.73 -1.18
C ASP A 11 23.81 18.01 -0.36
N ALA A 12 22.67 18.17 -1.04
CA ALA A 12 21.39 18.37 -0.38
C ALA A 12 20.97 17.15 0.45
N PHE A 13 21.19 15.94 -0.08
CA PHE A 13 20.90 14.70 0.64
C PHE A 13 21.76 14.58 1.91
N PHE A 14 23.07 14.73 1.82
CA PHE A 14 23.95 14.60 2.99
C PHE A 14 23.75 15.70 4.02
N ALA A 15 23.43 16.93 3.58
CA ALA A 15 23.06 18.01 4.51
C ALA A 15 21.81 17.64 5.33
N GLN A 16 20.76 17.18 4.65
CA GLN A 16 19.51 16.75 5.31
C GLN A 16 19.72 15.47 6.13
N ARG A 17 20.55 14.51 5.66
CA ARG A 17 20.89 13.27 6.36
C ARG A 17 21.47 13.54 7.74
N LYS A 18 22.38 14.52 7.86
CA LYS A 18 22.96 14.91 9.13
C LYS A 18 21.89 15.32 10.16
N GLU A 19 20.88 16.05 9.73
CA GLU A 19 19.74 16.44 10.57
C GLU A 19 18.87 15.23 10.94
N VAL A 20 18.55 14.38 9.96
CA VAL A 20 17.76 13.15 10.17
C VAL A 20 18.39 12.23 11.18
N LEU A 21 19.68 11.93 11.03
CA LEU A 21 20.41 11.04 11.94
C LEU A 21 20.54 11.62 13.35
N ALA A 22 20.53 12.93 13.51
CA ALA A 22 20.58 13.60 14.82
C ALA A 22 19.25 13.54 15.59
N THR A 23 18.13 13.17 14.95
CA THR A 23 16.81 13.16 15.59
C THR A 23 16.64 12.12 16.69
N TRP A 24 17.42 11.02 16.64
CA TRP A 24 17.45 9.99 17.69
C TRP A 24 18.82 9.36 17.84
N HIS A 25 19.13 8.88 19.05
CA HIS A 25 20.48 8.39 19.37
C HIS A 25 20.95 7.21 18.51
N THR A 26 20.04 6.34 18.04
CA THR A 26 20.39 5.19 17.19
C THR A 26 20.81 5.57 15.77
N GLY A 27 20.58 6.82 15.36
CA GLY A 27 21.05 7.35 14.07
C GLY A 27 22.47 7.89 14.10
N LYS A 28 23.04 8.21 15.31
CA LYS A 28 24.29 8.99 15.42
C LYS A 28 25.49 8.41 14.70
N ASP A 29 25.67 7.09 14.77
CA ASP A 29 26.85 6.40 14.24
C ASP A 29 26.52 5.58 12.97
N LEU A 30 25.40 5.89 12.30
CA LEU A 30 24.98 5.17 11.12
C LEU A 30 25.76 5.62 9.89
N SER A 31 26.59 4.73 9.33
CA SER A 31 27.30 4.92 8.06
C SER A 31 26.49 4.36 6.89
N LEU A 32 26.36 5.15 5.82
CA LEU A 32 25.75 4.70 4.56
C LEU A 32 26.59 3.61 3.90
N GLU A 33 27.91 3.76 3.94
CA GLU A 33 28.88 2.83 3.37
C GLU A 33 28.78 1.45 4.05
N ASP A 34 28.68 1.43 5.40
CA ASP A 34 28.48 0.20 6.17
C ASP A 34 27.12 -0.45 5.85
N GLY A 35 26.05 0.36 5.75
CA GLY A 35 24.73 -0.11 5.33
C GLY A 35 24.75 -0.74 3.94
N ILE A 36 25.40 -0.10 2.97
CA ILE A 36 25.58 -0.63 1.61
C ILE A 36 26.42 -1.92 1.63
N ALA A 37 27.53 -1.94 2.37
CA ALA A 37 28.38 -3.11 2.49
C ALA A 37 27.61 -4.31 3.09
N TYR A 38 26.85 -4.08 4.16
CA TYR A 38 26.00 -5.11 4.75
C TYR A 38 24.93 -5.60 3.75
N GLN A 39 24.24 -4.69 3.09
CA GLN A 39 23.25 -5.05 2.08
C GLN A 39 23.84 -5.91 0.94
N LYS A 40 25.09 -5.68 0.54
CA LYS A 40 25.78 -6.51 -0.48
C LYS A 40 26.02 -7.96 -0.03
N THR A 41 26.02 -8.25 1.27
CA THR A 41 26.13 -9.62 1.78
C THR A 41 24.82 -10.42 1.64
N ILE A 42 23.70 -9.72 1.47
CA ILE A 42 22.38 -10.35 1.32
C ILE A 42 22.18 -10.75 -0.14
N THR A 43 21.91 -12.01 -0.41
CA THR A 43 21.81 -12.58 -1.76
C THR A 43 20.62 -13.52 -1.93
N GLY A 44 20.28 -13.83 -3.18
CA GLY A 44 19.29 -14.82 -3.56
C GLY A 44 17.88 -14.50 -3.03
N ASP A 45 17.20 -15.51 -2.52
CA ASP A 45 15.80 -15.42 -2.08
C ASP A 45 15.57 -14.43 -0.91
N LYS A 46 16.63 -13.91 -0.29
CA LYS A 46 16.54 -12.83 0.70
C LYS A 46 16.44 -11.43 0.07
N ARG A 47 16.59 -11.30 -1.24
CA ARG A 47 16.33 -10.08 -2.00
C ARG A 47 14.86 -9.99 -2.37
N PHE A 48 14.13 -9.09 -1.72
CA PHE A 48 12.68 -8.96 -1.88
C PHE A 48 12.28 -8.73 -3.34
N GLY A 49 12.91 -7.76 -4.00
CA GLY A 49 12.61 -7.43 -5.38
C GLY A 49 12.96 -8.55 -6.37
N GLU A 50 14.09 -9.24 -6.19
CA GLU A 50 14.47 -10.38 -7.02
C GLU A 50 13.45 -11.53 -6.90
N LYS A 51 12.99 -11.80 -5.67
CA LYS A 51 11.96 -12.81 -5.42
C LYS A 51 10.63 -12.45 -6.08
N LEU A 52 10.23 -11.16 -6.03
CA LEU A 52 9.04 -10.67 -6.75
C LEU A 52 9.17 -10.82 -8.25
N GLN A 53 10.32 -10.46 -8.83
CA GLN A 53 10.54 -10.57 -10.28
C GLN A 53 10.52 -12.01 -10.75
N LYS A 54 11.13 -12.92 -9.99
CA LYS A 54 11.06 -14.36 -10.25
C LYS A 54 9.61 -14.83 -10.23
N ALA A 55 8.86 -14.47 -9.18
CA ALA A 55 7.44 -14.84 -9.08
C ALA A 55 6.61 -14.30 -10.25
N ALA A 56 6.85 -13.05 -10.66
CA ALA A 56 6.17 -12.46 -11.82
C ALA A 56 6.48 -13.21 -13.12
N ALA A 57 7.74 -13.60 -13.35
CA ALA A 57 8.13 -14.40 -14.51
C ALA A 57 7.51 -15.80 -14.51
N GLU A 58 7.37 -16.40 -13.33
CA GLU A 58 6.77 -17.73 -13.12
C GLU A 58 5.23 -17.66 -12.99
N ARG A 59 4.62 -16.49 -13.10
CA ARG A 59 3.17 -16.26 -12.91
C ARG A 59 2.65 -16.75 -11.55
N GLN A 60 3.46 -16.59 -10.52
CA GLN A 60 3.10 -16.93 -9.15
C GLN A 60 2.62 -15.68 -8.40
N THR A 61 1.66 -15.87 -7.50
CA THR A 61 1.23 -14.83 -6.54
C THR A 61 1.75 -15.21 -5.16
N LEU A 62 2.75 -14.45 -4.68
CA LEU A 62 3.37 -14.68 -3.37
C LEU A 62 2.47 -14.16 -2.25
N THR A 63 2.50 -14.83 -1.09
CA THR A 63 1.74 -14.45 0.10
C THR A 63 2.59 -13.68 1.10
N GLN A 64 2.03 -12.62 1.69
CA GLN A 64 2.65 -11.82 2.73
C GLN A 64 1.64 -11.45 3.81
N PRO A 65 1.86 -11.74 5.11
CA PRO A 65 0.98 -11.31 6.19
C PRO A 65 1.27 -9.88 6.63
N ARG A 66 0.53 -9.41 7.64
CA ARG A 66 0.86 -8.21 8.42
C ARG A 66 1.09 -8.62 9.86
N ALA A 67 2.29 -8.37 10.39
CA ALA A 67 2.66 -8.75 11.74
C ALA A 67 3.82 -7.90 12.29
N GLY A 68 3.84 -7.69 13.60
CA GLY A 68 4.90 -7.03 14.32
C GLY A 68 4.60 -7.00 15.82
N VAL A 69 5.63 -7.18 16.64
CA VAL A 69 5.56 -7.13 18.13
C VAL A 69 6.76 -6.38 18.69
N ALA A 70 6.64 -5.93 19.94
CA ALA A 70 7.58 -5.01 20.56
C ALA A 70 8.99 -5.57 20.77
N LEU A 71 9.12 -6.82 21.24
CA LEU A 71 10.41 -7.38 21.66
C LEU A 71 11.08 -8.15 20.52
N PRO A 72 12.42 -7.99 20.31
CA PRO A 72 13.12 -8.57 19.17
C PRO A 72 13.00 -10.09 19.09
N GLU A 73 13.21 -10.82 20.18
CA GLU A 73 13.14 -12.28 20.18
C GLU A 73 11.71 -12.80 19.91
N GLU A 74 10.70 -12.13 20.47
CA GLU A 74 9.32 -12.45 20.19
C GLU A 74 8.95 -12.09 18.73
N HIS A 75 9.54 -11.02 18.18
CA HIS A 75 9.35 -10.67 16.78
C HIS A 75 9.99 -11.71 15.84
N ILE A 76 11.21 -12.16 16.13
CA ILE A 76 11.88 -13.25 15.41
C ILE A 76 11.04 -14.53 15.48
N LYS A 77 10.56 -14.90 16.67
CA LYS A 77 9.69 -16.07 16.86
C LYS A 77 8.41 -15.98 16.02
N LEU A 78 7.76 -14.81 16.03
CA LEU A 78 6.59 -14.55 15.21
C LEU A 78 6.91 -14.70 13.71
N LEU A 79 7.97 -14.09 13.22
CA LEU A 79 8.36 -14.18 11.81
C LEU A 79 8.68 -15.61 11.38
N ARG A 80 9.43 -16.36 12.22
CA ARG A 80 9.73 -17.79 11.96
C ARG A 80 8.45 -18.63 11.93
N PHE A 81 7.52 -18.40 12.85
CA PHE A 81 6.24 -19.11 12.87
C PHE A 81 5.43 -18.83 11.60
N LEU A 82 5.38 -17.58 11.14
CA LEU A 82 4.70 -17.22 9.89
C LEU A 82 5.40 -17.84 8.65
N GLU A 83 6.73 -17.94 8.69
CA GLU A 83 7.53 -18.56 7.64
C GLU A 83 7.30 -20.08 7.56
N THR A 84 7.25 -20.80 8.69
CA THR A 84 7.15 -22.26 8.74
C THR A 84 5.70 -22.74 8.79
N GLU A 85 4.94 -22.30 9.79
CA GLU A 85 3.55 -22.73 10.01
C GLU A 85 2.53 -21.98 9.15
N GLY A 86 2.86 -20.72 8.78
CA GLY A 86 2.06 -19.90 7.88
C GLY A 86 2.41 -20.09 6.40
N GLU A 87 3.56 -20.70 6.10
CA GLU A 87 4.11 -20.83 4.74
C GLU A 87 4.22 -19.49 4.01
N ALA A 88 4.51 -18.42 4.74
CA ALA A 88 4.64 -17.08 4.17
C ALA A 88 5.82 -17.02 3.19
N ASP A 89 5.58 -16.54 1.97
CA ASP A 89 6.63 -16.36 0.97
C ASP A 89 7.48 -15.12 1.24
N LEU A 90 6.86 -14.10 1.83
CA LEU A 90 7.45 -12.80 2.17
C LEU A 90 7.07 -12.44 3.61
N LEU A 91 8.00 -11.83 4.35
CA LEU A 91 7.80 -11.48 5.75
C LEU A 91 7.58 -9.98 5.94
N PRO A 92 6.71 -9.57 6.86
CA PRO A 92 6.51 -8.18 7.23
C PRO A 92 7.34 -7.83 8.47
N SER A 93 7.65 -6.55 8.64
CA SER A 93 7.88 -5.96 9.95
C SER A 93 6.95 -4.74 10.07
N THR A 94 5.81 -4.95 10.70
CA THR A 94 4.89 -3.85 10.97
C THR A 94 5.46 -2.99 12.09
N ILE A 95 5.64 -1.71 11.81
CA ILE A 95 6.22 -0.74 12.74
C ILE A 95 5.15 -0.27 13.72
N ASP A 96 5.52 -0.08 14.97
CA ASP A 96 4.63 0.36 16.03
C ASP A 96 4.11 1.80 15.84
N SER A 97 3.01 2.14 16.52
CA SER A 97 2.34 3.43 16.36
C SER A 97 3.16 4.63 16.85
N TYR A 98 4.02 4.47 17.85
CA TYR A 98 4.86 5.58 18.32
C TYR A 98 5.97 5.89 17.33
N THR A 99 6.67 4.86 16.81
CA THR A 99 7.67 5.03 15.75
C THR A 99 7.06 5.68 14.50
N ARG A 100 5.82 5.30 14.12
CA ARG A 100 5.11 5.93 12.98
C ARG A 100 4.86 7.42 13.17
N LEU A 101 4.76 7.89 14.39
CA LEU A 101 4.56 9.29 14.76
C LEU A 101 5.84 10.01 15.16
N ASN A 102 7.01 9.36 15.00
CA ASN A 102 8.32 9.83 15.41
C ASN A 102 8.40 10.16 16.93
N ARG A 103 7.62 9.41 17.74
CA ARG A 103 7.53 9.51 19.20
C ARG A 103 8.38 8.42 19.85
N TYR A 104 9.68 8.49 19.63
CA TYR A 104 10.61 7.41 20.02
C TYR A 104 10.75 7.26 21.54
N ALA A 105 10.67 8.37 22.30
CA ALA A 105 10.70 8.30 23.77
C ALA A 105 9.54 7.48 24.35
N GLU A 106 8.34 7.62 23.77
CA GLU A 106 7.19 6.81 24.16
C GLU A 106 7.31 5.36 23.66
N GLY A 107 8.02 5.16 22.55
CA GLY A 107 8.42 3.83 22.08
C GLY A 107 9.28 3.11 23.13
N ASP A 108 10.30 3.77 23.72
CA ASP A 108 11.12 3.22 24.79
C ASP A 108 10.29 2.83 26.02
N VAL A 109 9.36 3.68 26.44
CA VAL A 109 8.43 3.35 27.54
C VAL A 109 7.61 2.09 27.23
N GLY A 110 7.14 1.96 25.98
CA GLY A 110 6.41 0.77 25.52
C GLY A 110 7.28 -0.50 25.50
N ILE A 111 8.56 -0.38 25.13
CA ILE A 111 9.54 -1.49 25.19
C ILE A 111 9.75 -1.95 26.64
N GLU A 112 10.02 -1.03 27.57
CA GLU A 112 10.26 -1.38 28.97
C GLU A 112 9.03 -2.05 29.60
N LYS A 113 7.84 -1.51 29.36
CA LYS A 113 6.58 -2.15 29.81
C LYS A 113 6.40 -3.55 29.20
N SER A 114 6.83 -3.75 27.95
CA SER A 114 6.74 -5.07 27.31
C SER A 114 7.71 -6.07 27.97
N LYS A 115 8.90 -5.64 28.37
CA LYS A 115 9.85 -6.47 29.14
C LYS A 115 9.30 -6.84 30.53
N GLU A 116 8.76 -5.85 31.23
CA GLU A 116 8.18 -6.05 32.59
C GLU A 116 7.00 -7.01 32.59
N THR A 117 6.12 -6.90 31.60
CA THR A 117 4.87 -7.69 31.55
C THR A 117 4.99 -9.02 30.82
N GLY A 118 6.07 -9.22 30.07
CA GLY A 118 6.23 -10.37 29.17
C GLY A 118 5.23 -10.40 28.01
N ARG A 119 4.59 -9.26 27.71
CA ARG A 119 3.61 -9.09 26.62
C ARG A 119 3.96 -7.90 25.77
N SER A 120 3.68 -7.97 24.45
CA SER A 120 3.87 -6.81 23.59
C SER A 120 2.90 -5.69 23.98
N MET A 121 3.44 -4.57 24.45
CA MET A 121 2.70 -3.34 24.76
C MET A 121 2.70 -2.36 23.59
N LEU A 122 3.35 -2.71 22.49
CA LEU A 122 3.32 -1.99 21.22
C LEU A 122 2.64 -2.85 20.16
N ASN A 123 1.98 -2.20 19.23
CA ASN A 123 1.28 -2.86 18.12
C ASN A 123 2.17 -3.09 16.89
N GLY A 124 3.49 -3.17 17.08
CA GLY A 124 4.47 -3.38 16.04
C GLY A 124 5.89 -3.38 16.59
N PHE A 125 6.86 -3.48 15.70
CA PHE A 125 8.29 -3.52 16.00
C PHE A 125 8.87 -2.08 15.99
N PRO A 126 9.46 -1.60 17.12
CA PRO A 126 10.01 -0.25 17.23
C PRO A 126 11.45 -0.20 16.67
N ALA A 127 11.59 -0.37 15.35
CA ALA A 127 12.87 -0.53 14.67
C ALA A 127 13.85 0.62 14.94
N VAL A 128 13.37 1.86 15.01
CA VAL A 128 14.19 3.04 15.27
C VAL A 128 14.79 3.00 16.69
N ASN A 129 13.99 2.60 17.69
CA ASN A 129 14.46 2.51 19.07
C ASN A 129 15.57 1.46 19.23
N TYR A 130 15.46 0.34 18.51
CA TYR A 130 16.44 -0.73 18.58
C TYR A 130 17.70 -0.49 17.74
N GLY A 131 17.59 0.30 16.66
CA GLY A 131 18.74 0.60 15.79
C GLY A 131 19.16 -0.54 14.88
N VAL A 132 20.28 -0.34 14.20
CA VAL A 132 20.76 -1.17 13.08
C VAL A 132 21.09 -2.60 13.51
N GLU A 133 21.81 -2.80 14.60
CA GLU A 133 22.29 -4.13 15.00
C GLU A 133 21.14 -5.11 15.32
N ILE A 134 20.14 -4.63 16.03
CA ILE A 134 18.95 -5.46 16.32
C ILE A 134 18.13 -5.70 15.05
N CYS A 135 18.05 -4.72 14.15
CA CYS A 135 17.43 -4.91 12.84
C CYS A 135 18.17 -5.99 12.03
N ARG A 136 19.51 -5.99 12.02
CA ARG A 136 20.35 -7.05 11.41
C ARG A 136 20.09 -8.41 12.05
N HIS A 137 19.98 -8.46 13.37
CA HIS A 137 19.66 -9.70 14.08
C HIS A 137 18.29 -10.25 13.65
N VAL A 138 17.26 -9.41 13.54
CA VAL A 138 15.93 -9.80 13.07
C VAL A 138 16.00 -10.34 11.64
N THR A 139 16.56 -9.56 10.69
CA THR A 139 16.58 -9.93 9.27
C THR A 139 17.44 -11.14 8.96
N SER A 140 18.56 -11.35 9.70
CA SER A 140 19.41 -12.53 9.55
C SER A 140 18.80 -13.80 10.14
N SER A 141 17.90 -13.68 11.11
CA SER A 141 17.29 -14.80 11.85
C SER A 141 16.20 -15.56 11.08
N VAL A 142 15.74 -15.06 9.93
CA VAL A 142 14.71 -15.66 9.08
C VAL A 142 15.26 -15.97 7.70
N LYS A 143 14.60 -16.84 6.94
CA LYS A 143 15.04 -17.25 5.58
C LYS A 143 14.48 -16.34 4.50
N ASN A 144 13.20 -15.99 4.60
CA ASN A 144 12.51 -15.15 3.62
C ASN A 144 12.83 -13.67 3.80
N PRO A 145 12.75 -12.84 2.75
CA PRO A 145 13.05 -11.43 2.82
C PRO A 145 11.98 -10.68 3.64
N VAL A 146 12.43 -9.65 4.35
CA VAL A 146 11.59 -8.85 5.24
C VAL A 146 11.34 -7.47 4.66
N GLN A 147 10.07 -7.04 4.68
CA GLN A 147 9.63 -5.70 4.27
C GLN A 147 9.22 -4.87 5.47
N VAL A 148 9.64 -3.60 5.49
CA VAL A 148 9.13 -2.60 6.43
C VAL A 148 7.73 -2.18 6.02
N ARG A 149 6.75 -2.28 6.95
CA ARG A 149 5.37 -1.85 6.77
C ARG A 149 4.96 -0.89 7.87
N HIS A 150 4.52 0.28 7.49
CA HIS A 150 4.26 1.35 8.46
C HIS A 150 3.06 2.22 8.03
N GLY A 151 3.02 3.46 8.37
CA GLY A 151 1.97 4.44 8.04
C GLY A 151 2.42 5.82 8.49
N THR A 152 3.75 6.09 8.37
CA THR A 152 4.30 7.38 8.79
C THR A 152 4.41 8.37 7.62
N PRO A 153 4.04 9.64 7.83
CA PRO A 153 4.28 10.71 6.85
C PRO A 153 5.75 11.15 6.79
N ASP A 154 6.55 10.89 7.83
CA ASP A 154 8.00 11.12 7.84
C ASP A 154 8.75 9.83 8.18
N ALA A 155 9.21 9.13 7.16
CA ALA A 155 9.88 7.84 7.26
C ALA A 155 11.41 7.92 7.20
N ARG A 156 12.01 9.10 7.22
CA ARG A 156 13.43 9.30 6.90
C ARG A 156 14.36 8.49 7.81
N LEU A 157 14.29 8.67 9.13
CA LEU A 157 15.13 7.93 10.07
C LEU A 157 14.79 6.43 10.09
N LEU A 158 13.51 6.07 9.98
CA LEU A 158 13.10 4.68 9.88
C LEU A 158 13.73 3.99 8.66
N THR A 159 13.79 4.67 7.52
CA THR A 159 14.41 4.13 6.30
C THR A 159 15.92 3.95 6.49
N GLU A 160 16.62 4.94 7.06
CA GLU A 160 18.06 4.85 7.36
C GLU A 160 18.38 3.61 8.20
N ILE A 161 17.69 3.45 9.33
CA ILE A 161 17.93 2.34 10.28
C ILE A 161 17.59 0.99 9.63
N THR A 162 16.47 0.88 8.97
CA THR A 162 16.00 -0.42 8.48
C THR A 162 16.77 -0.88 7.24
N LEU A 163 17.11 -0.01 6.30
CA LEU A 163 17.94 -0.40 5.16
C LEU A 163 19.34 -0.82 5.60
N ALA A 164 19.99 -0.07 6.49
CA ALA A 164 21.25 -0.48 7.09
C ALA A 164 21.11 -1.77 7.92
N GLY A 165 19.92 -2.02 8.47
CA GLY A 165 19.52 -3.21 9.22
C GLY A 165 19.12 -4.42 8.36
N GLY A 166 19.31 -4.38 7.03
CA GLY A 166 19.14 -5.55 6.17
C GLY A 166 17.72 -5.80 5.65
N PHE A 167 16.79 -4.87 5.85
CA PHE A 167 15.50 -4.92 5.16
C PHE A 167 15.70 -4.63 3.68
N THR A 168 15.16 -5.45 2.81
CA THR A 168 15.37 -5.35 1.36
C THR A 168 14.15 -4.83 0.60
N SER A 169 13.13 -4.38 1.33
CA SER A 169 11.94 -3.70 0.80
C SER A 169 11.37 -2.71 1.80
N PHE A 170 10.87 -1.58 1.28
CA PHE A 170 10.29 -0.50 2.07
C PHE A 170 8.96 -0.05 1.46
N GLU A 171 7.87 -0.16 2.23
CA GLU A 171 6.53 0.21 1.82
C GLU A 171 6.20 1.66 2.18
N GLY A 172 5.24 2.22 1.47
CA GLY A 172 4.65 3.52 1.75
C GLY A 172 4.93 4.56 0.67
N GLY A 173 4.36 5.75 0.84
CA GLY A 173 4.53 6.84 -0.10
C GLY A 173 4.05 8.18 0.47
N ALA A 174 4.39 9.25 -0.20
CA ALA A 174 4.16 10.62 0.26
C ALA A 174 2.67 10.97 0.38
N ILE A 175 1.87 10.46 -0.54
CA ILE A 175 0.42 10.68 -0.60
C ILE A 175 -0.29 9.60 0.20
N SER A 176 0.04 8.34 -0.08
CA SER A 176 -0.63 7.17 0.45
C SER A 176 -0.45 6.99 1.96
N TYR A 177 0.60 7.58 2.55
CA TYR A 177 0.82 7.59 4.00
C TYR A 177 0.62 8.98 4.66
N ASN A 178 0.12 9.95 3.91
CA ASN A 178 -0.35 11.22 4.47
C ASN A 178 -1.89 11.27 4.47
N ILE A 179 -2.49 11.33 3.29
CA ILE A 179 -3.92 11.63 3.09
C ILE A 179 -4.84 10.72 3.92
N PRO A 180 -4.66 9.38 3.94
CA PRO A 180 -5.52 8.48 4.72
C PRO A 180 -5.25 8.45 6.22
N TYR A 181 -4.07 8.89 6.66
CA TYR A 181 -3.62 8.64 8.04
C TYR A 181 -3.35 9.91 8.85
N SER A 182 -3.16 11.06 8.19
CA SER A 182 -2.69 12.28 8.84
C SER A 182 -3.68 13.42 8.67
N LYS A 183 -4.18 13.98 9.78
CA LYS A 183 -5.14 15.09 9.74
C LYS A 183 -4.49 16.43 9.39
N ASN A 184 -3.30 16.70 9.93
CA ASN A 184 -2.69 18.04 9.96
C ASN A 184 -1.31 18.14 9.29
N HIS A 185 -0.83 17.08 8.63
CA HIS A 185 0.45 17.13 7.91
C HIS A 185 0.25 17.76 6.52
N ALA A 186 1.00 18.79 6.23
CA ALA A 186 1.03 19.38 4.89
C ALA A 186 1.60 18.36 3.89
N LEU A 187 0.91 18.17 2.76
CA LEU A 187 1.32 17.19 1.76
C LEU A 187 2.68 17.53 1.14
N GLU A 188 2.97 18.80 0.95
CA GLU A 188 4.26 19.31 0.47
C GLU A 188 5.43 18.84 1.37
N HIS A 189 5.29 18.94 2.69
CA HIS A 189 6.32 18.48 3.62
C HIS A 189 6.50 16.95 3.54
N THR A 190 5.41 16.22 3.48
CA THR A 190 5.47 14.75 3.34
C THR A 190 6.16 14.36 2.04
N MET A 191 5.87 15.03 0.93
CA MET A 191 6.55 14.78 -0.35
C MET A 191 8.04 15.03 -0.26
N THR A 192 8.47 16.12 0.37
CA THR A 192 9.90 16.40 0.58
C THR A 192 10.58 15.32 1.43
N HIS A 193 9.93 14.84 2.50
CA HIS A 193 10.46 13.77 3.32
C HIS A 193 10.56 12.44 2.55
N TRP A 194 9.59 12.15 1.69
CA TRP A 194 9.61 10.95 0.87
C TRP A 194 10.59 11.04 -0.30
N GLN A 195 10.87 12.22 -0.83
CA GLN A 195 11.97 12.40 -1.79
C GLN A 195 13.32 12.00 -1.17
N TYR A 196 13.56 12.36 0.11
CA TYR A 196 14.73 11.90 0.83
C TYR A 196 14.75 10.36 0.97
N THR A 197 13.64 9.78 1.39
CA THR A 197 13.49 8.32 1.53
C THR A 197 13.78 7.60 0.22
N ASP A 198 13.19 8.05 -0.87
CA ASP A 198 13.40 7.47 -2.20
C ASP A 198 14.81 7.75 -2.73
N ARG A 199 15.42 8.91 -2.40
CA ARG A 199 16.81 9.20 -2.76
C ARG A 199 17.77 8.26 -2.03
N LEU A 200 17.55 7.96 -0.76
CA LEU A 200 18.35 6.99 -0.01
C LEU A 200 18.30 5.61 -0.70
N VAL A 201 17.11 5.14 -1.09
CA VAL A 201 16.96 3.90 -1.87
C VAL A 201 17.69 4.00 -3.21
N GLY A 202 17.61 5.14 -3.88
CA GLY A 202 18.35 5.41 -5.12
C GLY A 202 19.86 5.33 -4.94
N MET A 203 20.40 5.79 -3.81
CA MET A 203 21.85 5.68 -3.51
C MET A 203 22.27 4.22 -3.31
N TYR A 204 21.46 3.41 -2.64
CA TYR A 204 21.70 1.95 -2.58
C TYR A 204 21.69 1.34 -3.98
N GLN A 205 20.75 1.72 -4.83
CA GLN A 205 20.67 1.25 -6.21
C GLN A 205 21.91 1.65 -7.03
N GLU A 206 22.38 2.88 -6.91
CA GLU A 206 23.60 3.38 -7.56
C GLU A 206 24.87 2.64 -7.11
N ALA A 207 24.87 2.16 -5.85
CA ALA A 207 25.91 1.31 -5.31
C ALA A 207 25.76 -0.18 -5.71
N GLY A 208 24.81 -0.53 -6.56
CA GLY A 208 24.57 -1.90 -7.04
C GLY A 208 23.72 -2.75 -6.09
N VAL A 209 22.96 -2.13 -5.19
CA VAL A 209 22.07 -2.80 -4.24
C VAL A 209 20.63 -2.45 -4.57
N SER A 210 19.86 -3.40 -5.10
CA SER A 210 18.43 -3.20 -5.37
C SER A 210 17.61 -3.31 -4.09
N ILE A 211 16.89 -2.25 -3.75
CA ILE A 211 15.89 -2.21 -2.68
C ILE A 211 14.52 -2.01 -3.33
N ASN A 212 13.57 -2.88 -3.00
CA ASN A 212 12.21 -2.76 -3.50
C ASN A 212 11.45 -1.64 -2.79
N ARG A 213 10.80 -0.76 -3.55
CA ARG A 213 9.89 0.28 -3.06
C ARG A 213 8.45 -0.08 -3.42
N GLU A 214 7.56 0.12 -2.47
CA GLU A 214 6.15 -0.26 -2.61
C GLU A 214 5.23 0.89 -2.19
N PRO A 215 4.76 1.76 -3.12
CA PRO A 215 3.68 2.67 -2.83
C PRO A 215 2.42 1.95 -2.30
N PHE A 216 1.82 2.51 -1.24
CA PHE A 216 0.65 1.89 -0.59
C PHE A 216 -0.64 2.19 -1.36
N GLY A 217 -1.15 1.23 -2.11
CA GLY A 217 -2.31 1.40 -2.99
C GLY A 217 -3.68 1.52 -2.33
N PRO A 218 -4.00 0.85 -1.19
CA PRO A 218 -5.36 0.80 -0.65
C PRO A 218 -5.91 2.14 -0.16
N LEU A 219 -5.09 3.13 0.18
CA LEU A 219 -5.49 4.41 0.74
C LEU A 219 -6.35 4.22 2.03
N THR A 220 -7.61 4.68 2.04
CA THR A 220 -8.52 4.46 3.19
C THR A 220 -9.05 3.03 3.27
N GLY A 221 -8.89 2.22 2.23
CA GLY A 221 -9.23 0.80 2.21
C GLY A 221 -10.72 0.48 2.19
N THR A 222 -11.61 1.48 2.13
CA THR A 222 -13.06 1.28 2.12
C THR A 222 -13.69 2.10 1.00
N LEU A 223 -14.36 1.43 0.06
CA LEU A 223 -15.02 2.05 -1.11
C LEU A 223 -14.14 3.06 -1.88
N VAL A 224 -12.84 2.84 -1.92
CA VAL A 224 -11.95 3.70 -2.70
C VAL A 224 -12.11 3.35 -4.18
N PRO A 225 -12.54 4.30 -5.02
CA PRO A 225 -12.63 4.05 -6.46
C PRO A 225 -11.27 3.70 -7.05
N PRO A 226 -11.17 2.66 -7.90
CA PRO A 226 -9.90 2.21 -8.48
C PRO A 226 -9.09 3.32 -9.15
N CYS A 227 -9.75 4.26 -9.81
CA CYS A 227 -9.07 5.36 -10.49
C CYS A 227 -8.25 6.26 -9.55
N ILE A 228 -8.74 6.51 -8.33
CA ILE A 228 -8.03 7.33 -7.34
C ILE A 228 -6.80 6.58 -6.83
N SER A 229 -6.98 5.30 -6.46
CA SER A 229 -5.89 4.42 -6.02
C SER A 229 -4.80 4.31 -7.08
N ASN A 230 -5.17 4.02 -8.32
CA ASN A 230 -4.23 3.85 -9.42
C ASN A 230 -3.51 5.16 -9.79
N ALA A 231 -4.22 6.29 -9.80
CA ALA A 231 -3.58 7.60 -10.06
C ALA A 231 -2.53 7.92 -9.01
N VAL A 232 -2.83 7.72 -7.72
CA VAL A 232 -1.87 7.94 -6.63
C VAL A 232 -0.66 7.01 -6.77
N ALA A 233 -0.88 5.72 -7.05
CA ALA A 233 0.21 4.75 -7.22
C ALA A 233 1.14 5.12 -8.40
N VAL A 234 0.60 5.62 -9.52
CA VAL A 234 1.40 6.09 -10.67
C VAL A 234 2.21 7.33 -10.29
N ILE A 235 1.62 8.31 -9.60
CA ILE A 235 2.34 9.52 -9.16
C ILE A 235 3.50 9.15 -8.23
N GLU A 236 3.27 8.30 -7.23
CA GLU A 236 4.30 7.88 -6.28
C GLU A 236 5.39 7.04 -6.95
N ALA A 237 5.06 6.21 -7.95
CA ALA A 237 6.04 5.48 -8.74
C ALA A 237 6.94 6.40 -9.55
N LEU A 238 6.40 7.46 -10.16
CA LEU A 238 7.18 8.48 -10.88
C LEU A 238 8.10 9.25 -9.92
N MET A 239 7.60 9.64 -8.75
CA MET A 239 8.41 10.33 -7.75
C MET A 239 9.58 9.46 -7.28
N ALA A 240 9.34 8.19 -6.99
CA ALA A 240 10.39 7.26 -6.58
C ALA A 240 11.42 7.01 -7.70
N ALA A 241 10.97 6.82 -8.94
CA ALA A 241 11.84 6.61 -10.09
C ALA A 241 12.76 7.80 -10.37
N GLU A 242 12.27 9.05 -10.17
CA GLU A 242 13.06 10.27 -10.28
C GLU A 242 14.21 10.30 -9.28
N GLN A 243 14.01 9.79 -8.06
CA GLN A 243 15.05 9.72 -7.04
C GLN A 243 16.07 8.60 -7.26
N GLY A 244 15.94 7.79 -8.31
CA GLY A 244 16.87 6.72 -8.67
C GLY A 244 16.40 5.31 -8.28
N VAL A 245 15.19 5.14 -7.78
CA VAL A 245 14.61 3.83 -7.50
C VAL A 245 14.36 3.06 -8.80
N ARG A 246 14.76 1.78 -8.84
CA ARG A 246 14.64 0.94 -10.05
C ARG A 246 13.89 -0.39 -9.82
N ASP A 247 13.38 -0.60 -8.62
CA ASP A 247 12.57 -1.75 -8.26
C ASP A 247 11.31 -1.27 -7.54
N ILE A 248 10.18 -1.24 -8.24
CA ILE A 248 8.93 -0.64 -7.76
C ILE A 248 7.80 -1.66 -7.84
N THR A 249 7.06 -1.77 -6.74
CA THR A 249 5.83 -2.57 -6.64
C THR A 249 4.65 -1.63 -6.46
N VAL A 250 3.78 -1.50 -7.47
CA VAL A 250 2.57 -0.67 -7.35
C VAL A 250 1.43 -1.47 -6.74
N GLY A 251 0.67 -0.82 -5.85
CA GLY A 251 -0.33 -1.46 -5.02
C GLY A 251 -1.77 -1.05 -5.33
N TYR A 252 -2.71 -1.96 -5.05
CA TYR A 252 -4.15 -1.75 -5.13
C TYR A 252 -4.84 -2.44 -3.96
N GLY A 253 -5.89 -1.82 -3.41
CA GLY A 253 -6.72 -2.39 -2.36
C GLY A 253 -8.04 -2.94 -2.91
N GLN A 254 -8.39 -4.17 -2.53
CA GLN A 254 -9.62 -4.82 -2.95
C GLN A 254 -10.85 -3.94 -2.71
N CYS A 255 -11.63 -3.68 -3.76
CA CYS A 255 -12.91 -2.98 -3.64
C CYS A 255 -14.09 -3.95 -3.48
N GLY A 256 -13.95 -5.18 -3.97
CA GLY A 256 -14.87 -6.28 -3.73
C GLY A 256 -15.62 -6.82 -4.94
N ASN A 257 -15.83 -6.06 -6.00
CA ASN A 257 -16.33 -6.63 -7.24
C ASN A 257 -15.18 -7.30 -7.99
N LEU A 258 -15.28 -8.60 -8.27
CA LEU A 258 -14.20 -9.39 -8.88
C LEU A 258 -13.77 -8.82 -10.25
N ILE A 259 -14.73 -8.46 -11.10
CA ILE A 259 -14.43 -7.88 -12.42
C ILE A 259 -13.66 -6.56 -12.26
N GLN A 260 -14.14 -5.68 -11.37
CA GLN A 260 -13.52 -4.38 -11.14
C GLN A 260 -12.15 -4.52 -10.46
N ASP A 261 -11.97 -5.46 -9.52
CA ASP A 261 -10.69 -5.70 -8.86
C ASP A 261 -9.62 -6.19 -9.85
N VAL A 262 -9.98 -7.13 -10.75
CA VAL A 262 -9.09 -7.61 -11.81
C VAL A 262 -8.80 -6.50 -12.83
N ALA A 263 -9.81 -5.72 -13.21
CA ALA A 263 -9.68 -4.59 -14.11
C ALA A 263 -8.77 -3.49 -13.54
N ALA A 264 -8.91 -3.19 -12.24
CA ALA A 264 -8.07 -2.21 -11.54
C ALA A 264 -6.59 -2.61 -11.55
N MET A 265 -6.30 -3.88 -11.31
CA MET A 265 -4.91 -4.39 -11.36
C MET A 265 -4.34 -4.40 -12.78
N ARG A 266 -5.18 -4.73 -13.77
CA ARG A 266 -4.81 -4.67 -15.20
C ARG A 266 -4.48 -3.24 -15.61
N SER A 267 -5.38 -2.29 -15.36
CA SER A 267 -5.17 -0.87 -15.68
C SER A 267 -4.00 -0.26 -14.92
N LEU A 268 -3.80 -0.59 -13.63
CA LEU A 268 -2.66 -0.12 -12.84
C LEU A 268 -1.32 -0.51 -13.48
N ARG A 269 -1.17 -1.78 -13.88
CA ARG A 269 0.05 -2.27 -14.51
C ARG A 269 0.32 -1.57 -15.85
N ILE A 270 -0.72 -1.41 -16.68
CA ILE A 270 -0.63 -0.74 -17.96
C ILE A 270 -0.23 0.74 -17.79
N LEU A 271 -0.93 1.45 -16.91
CA LEU A 271 -0.71 2.88 -16.68
C LEU A 271 0.64 3.16 -16.02
N ALA A 272 1.00 2.41 -14.98
CA ALA A 272 2.30 2.58 -14.32
C ALA A 272 3.45 2.38 -15.33
N ARG A 273 3.39 1.33 -16.18
CA ARG A 273 4.42 1.13 -17.22
C ARG A 273 4.41 2.25 -18.26
N ARG A 274 3.22 2.64 -18.75
CA ARG A 274 3.05 3.73 -19.74
C ARG A 274 3.68 5.05 -19.25
N TYR A 275 3.39 5.45 -18.02
CA TYR A 275 3.91 6.70 -17.46
C TYR A 275 5.40 6.61 -17.14
N LEU A 276 5.89 5.53 -16.57
CA LEU A 276 7.33 5.32 -16.36
C LEU A 276 8.11 5.38 -17.68
N ASP A 277 7.62 4.74 -18.75
CA ASP A 277 8.23 4.77 -20.07
C ASP A 277 8.21 6.17 -20.68
N ARG A 278 7.08 6.88 -20.56
CA ARG A 278 6.90 8.25 -21.06
C ARG A 278 7.90 9.22 -20.43
N PHE A 279 8.20 9.04 -19.13
CA PHE A 279 9.16 9.88 -18.42
C PHE A 279 10.61 9.33 -18.46
N GLY A 280 10.88 8.32 -19.25
CA GLY A 280 12.23 7.81 -19.51
C GLY A 280 12.72 6.74 -18.54
N PHE A 281 11.89 6.28 -17.58
CA PHE A 281 12.25 5.25 -16.59
C PHE A 281 11.99 3.82 -17.09
N LYS A 282 12.51 3.50 -18.28
CA LYS A 282 12.32 2.20 -18.96
C LYS A 282 12.98 1.03 -18.23
N ASP A 283 14.01 1.32 -17.44
CA ASP A 283 14.81 0.37 -16.65
C ASP A 283 14.17 0.01 -15.30
N VAL A 284 13.07 0.65 -14.93
CA VAL A 284 12.33 0.31 -13.71
C VAL A 284 11.70 -1.07 -13.85
N LYS A 285 12.06 -1.96 -12.92
CA LYS A 285 11.45 -3.27 -12.73
C LYS A 285 10.14 -3.09 -11.98
N LEU A 286 9.03 -3.35 -12.65
CA LEU A 286 7.69 -3.12 -12.13
C LEU A 286 7.03 -4.45 -11.74
N THR A 287 6.58 -4.53 -10.49
CA THR A 287 5.76 -5.62 -9.96
C THR A 287 4.48 -5.07 -9.32
N THR A 288 3.58 -5.94 -8.87
CA THR A 288 2.28 -5.52 -8.36
C THR A 288 1.93 -6.19 -7.04
N VAL A 289 1.19 -5.48 -6.18
CA VAL A 289 0.63 -6.02 -4.95
C VAL A 289 -0.87 -5.79 -4.87
N PHE A 290 -1.59 -6.82 -4.48
CA PHE A 290 -3.00 -6.79 -4.17
C PHE A 290 -3.20 -6.87 -2.66
N HIS A 291 -3.91 -5.93 -2.06
CA HIS A 291 -4.28 -5.98 -0.65
C HIS A 291 -5.68 -6.55 -0.52
N GLN A 292 -5.84 -7.64 0.21
CA GLN A 292 -7.14 -8.18 0.55
C GLN A 292 -7.99 -7.16 1.29
N TRP A 293 -9.30 -7.34 1.29
CA TRP A 293 -10.29 -6.44 1.85
C TRP A 293 -9.85 -5.81 3.18
N MET A 294 -9.92 -4.49 3.28
CA MET A 294 -9.45 -3.72 4.45
C MET A 294 -10.60 -3.03 5.21
N GLY A 295 -11.84 -3.17 4.76
CA GLY A 295 -13.02 -2.67 5.47
C GLY A 295 -13.49 -3.62 6.56
N GLY A 296 -14.75 -3.50 6.98
CA GLY A 296 -15.32 -4.32 8.04
C GLY A 296 -15.33 -5.81 7.69
N PHE A 297 -14.84 -6.64 8.63
CA PHE A 297 -14.82 -8.11 8.55
C PHE A 297 -15.98 -8.72 9.33
N PRO A 298 -16.47 -9.92 8.93
CA PRO A 298 -17.36 -10.72 9.76
C PRO A 298 -16.67 -11.12 11.07
N GLN A 299 -17.44 -11.19 12.17
CA GLN A 299 -16.93 -11.71 13.45
C GLN A 299 -16.80 -13.23 13.46
N ASP A 300 -17.62 -13.93 12.66
CA ASP A 300 -17.55 -15.37 12.48
C ASP A 300 -16.32 -15.74 11.64
N GLU A 301 -15.45 -16.59 12.18
CA GLU A 301 -14.19 -16.96 11.53
C GLU A 301 -14.38 -17.69 10.19
N ALA A 302 -15.40 -18.54 10.04
CA ALA A 302 -15.67 -19.24 8.79
C ALA A 302 -16.05 -18.23 7.68
N ARG A 303 -16.85 -17.22 8.01
CA ARG A 303 -17.18 -16.13 7.09
C ARG A 303 -15.97 -15.25 6.80
N ALA A 304 -15.12 -14.99 7.79
CA ALA A 304 -13.87 -14.25 7.60
C ALA A 304 -12.93 -14.99 6.64
N PHE A 305 -12.80 -16.34 6.73
CA PHE A 305 -12.07 -17.14 5.74
C PHE A 305 -12.67 -17.04 4.35
N GLY A 306 -14.00 -16.93 4.22
CA GLY A 306 -14.66 -16.67 2.93
C GLY A 306 -14.17 -15.35 2.30
N VAL A 307 -14.07 -14.27 3.08
CA VAL A 307 -13.54 -12.97 2.61
C VAL A 307 -12.06 -13.05 2.25
N ILE A 308 -11.24 -13.75 3.04
CA ILE A 308 -9.81 -13.96 2.79
C ILE A 308 -9.61 -14.76 1.49
N SER A 309 -10.33 -15.87 1.32
CA SER A 309 -10.26 -16.72 0.14
C SER A 309 -10.67 -16.00 -1.13
N TRP A 310 -11.72 -15.18 -1.05
CA TRP A 310 -12.16 -14.34 -2.14
C TRP A 310 -11.11 -13.30 -2.55
N GLY A 311 -10.45 -12.64 -1.57
CA GLY A 311 -9.35 -11.72 -1.85
C GLY A 311 -8.15 -12.41 -2.50
N ALA A 312 -7.83 -13.64 -2.09
CA ALA A 312 -6.77 -14.44 -2.70
C ALA A 312 -7.12 -14.83 -4.15
N ALA A 313 -8.38 -15.20 -4.43
CA ALA A 313 -8.86 -15.49 -5.78
C ALA A 313 -8.77 -14.25 -6.69
N ALA A 314 -9.21 -13.08 -6.23
CA ALA A 314 -9.10 -11.84 -6.98
C ALA A 314 -7.63 -11.51 -7.32
N ALA A 315 -6.72 -11.65 -6.36
CA ALA A 315 -5.30 -11.40 -6.53
C ALA A 315 -4.66 -12.29 -7.61
N VAL A 316 -4.88 -13.60 -7.56
CA VAL A 316 -4.28 -14.54 -8.50
C VAL A 316 -4.88 -14.44 -9.89
N LEU A 317 -6.21 -14.24 -10.00
CA LEU A 317 -6.90 -14.06 -11.28
C LEU A 317 -6.52 -12.73 -11.96
N ALA A 318 -6.12 -11.72 -11.19
CA ALA A 318 -5.56 -10.47 -11.66
C ALA A 318 -4.06 -10.54 -12.00
N LYS A 319 -3.40 -11.71 -11.83
CA LYS A 319 -1.95 -11.86 -12.02
C LYS A 319 -1.13 -10.89 -11.16
N SER A 320 -1.57 -10.65 -9.94
CA SER A 320 -0.79 -9.86 -8.97
C SER A 320 0.47 -10.64 -8.56
N THR A 321 1.62 -9.95 -8.46
CA THR A 321 2.88 -10.60 -8.08
C THR A 321 2.86 -11.06 -6.63
N LYS A 322 2.19 -10.29 -5.76
CA LYS A 322 1.97 -10.71 -4.37
C LYS A 322 0.60 -10.28 -3.85
N VAL A 323 0.16 -10.91 -2.78
CA VAL A 323 -1.05 -10.57 -2.04
C VAL A 323 -0.72 -10.34 -0.56
N ILE A 324 -1.25 -9.22 -0.01
CA ILE A 324 -1.22 -8.99 1.43
C ILE A 324 -2.40 -9.71 2.05
N CYS A 325 -2.09 -10.75 2.83
CA CYS A 325 -3.06 -11.64 3.44
C CYS A 325 -3.59 -11.07 4.75
N LYS A 326 -4.89 -11.22 4.94
CA LYS A 326 -5.60 -10.91 6.18
C LYS A 326 -5.70 -12.13 7.08
N SER A 327 -6.07 -11.91 8.34
CA SER A 327 -6.34 -12.97 9.30
C SER A 327 -7.84 -13.09 9.59
N PRO A 328 -8.35 -14.25 10.07
CA PRO A 328 -9.74 -14.37 10.48
C PRO A 328 -10.07 -13.50 11.70
N HIS A 329 -9.07 -12.94 12.39
CA HIS A 329 -9.25 -12.08 13.57
C HIS A 329 -9.31 -10.57 13.24
N GLU A 330 -9.47 -10.15 11.99
CA GLU A 330 -9.53 -8.72 11.60
C GLU A 330 -10.63 -7.94 12.34
N ALA A 331 -11.75 -8.60 12.68
CA ALA A 331 -12.83 -7.99 13.46
C ALA A 331 -12.60 -8.01 15.00
N MET A 332 -11.55 -8.71 15.47
CA MET A 332 -11.29 -8.96 16.90
C MET A 332 -10.14 -8.12 17.46
N GLY A 333 -9.44 -7.34 16.64
CA GLY A 333 -8.29 -6.53 17.02
C GLY A 333 -6.96 -7.10 16.55
N ILE A 334 -5.95 -7.18 17.43
CA ILE A 334 -4.61 -7.70 17.04
C ILE A 334 -4.68 -9.22 16.89
N PRO A 335 -4.41 -9.76 15.68
CA PRO A 335 -4.49 -11.20 15.45
C PRO A 335 -3.38 -11.97 16.17
N THR A 336 -3.68 -13.20 16.59
CA THR A 336 -2.66 -14.13 17.07
C THR A 336 -1.76 -14.59 15.91
N MET A 337 -0.60 -15.17 16.22
CA MET A 337 0.27 -15.73 15.19
C MET A 337 -0.37 -16.92 14.46
N GLU A 338 -1.19 -17.72 15.17
CA GLU A 338 -1.95 -18.85 14.61
C GLU A 338 -3.00 -18.36 13.61
N ALA A 339 -3.77 -17.33 13.96
CA ALA A 339 -4.78 -16.73 13.08
C ALA A 339 -4.13 -16.13 11.82
N ASN A 340 -2.99 -15.48 11.95
CA ASN A 340 -2.21 -15.01 10.80
C ASN A 340 -1.75 -16.17 9.91
N ALA A 341 -1.22 -17.24 10.50
CA ALA A 341 -0.79 -18.42 9.77
C ALA A 341 -1.95 -19.12 9.04
N GLN A 342 -3.12 -19.19 9.68
CA GLN A 342 -4.33 -19.75 9.06
C GLN A 342 -4.79 -18.92 7.85
N GLY A 343 -4.81 -17.59 7.96
CA GLY A 343 -5.15 -16.69 6.85
C GLY A 343 -4.17 -16.82 5.67
N LEU A 344 -2.88 -16.99 5.97
CA LEU A 344 -1.85 -17.27 4.97
C LEU A 344 -2.09 -18.58 4.23
N ARG A 345 -2.28 -19.71 4.96
CA ARG A 345 -2.53 -21.03 4.35
C ARG A 345 -3.81 -21.03 3.52
N ALA A 346 -4.88 -20.39 4.00
CA ALA A 346 -6.11 -20.24 3.24
C ALA A 346 -5.87 -19.47 1.92
N SER A 347 -5.13 -18.37 1.98
CA SER A 347 -4.77 -17.60 0.79
C SER A 347 -3.88 -18.41 -0.16
N LYS A 348 -2.88 -19.11 0.37
CA LYS A 348 -1.96 -19.92 -0.43
C LYS A 348 -2.66 -21.11 -1.12
N GLN A 349 -3.60 -21.75 -0.44
CA GLN A 349 -4.42 -22.79 -1.05
C GLN A 349 -5.16 -22.29 -2.29
N VAL A 350 -5.77 -21.10 -2.19
CA VAL A 350 -6.54 -20.51 -3.30
C VAL A 350 -5.62 -20.06 -4.43
N THR A 351 -4.51 -19.36 -4.11
CA THR A 351 -3.57 -18.89 -5.15
C THR A 351 -2.94 -20.05 -5.89
N SER A 352 -2.63 -21.15 -5.21
CA SER A 352 -2.09 -22.38 -5.83
C SER A 352 -3.10 -23.07 -6.75
N MET A 353 -4.37 -23.18 -6.32
CA MET A 353 -5.43 -23.81 -7.13
C MET A 353 -5.74 -23.02 -8.41
N LEU A 354 -5.65 -21.70 -8.36
CA LEU A 354 -6.06 -20.81 -9.46
C LEU A 354 -4.88 -20.28 -10.28
N LYS A 355 -3.63 -20.67 -10.00
CA LYS A 355 -2.41 -20.12 -10.61
C LYS A 355 -2.40 -20.10 -12.14
N ASP A 356 -3.00 -21.11 -12.75
CA ASP A 356 -3.04 -21.31 -14.21
C ASP A 356 -4.26 -20.63 -14.87
N GLN A 357 -5.18 -20.04 -14.06
CA GLN A 357 -6.32 -19.28 -14.56
C GLN A 357 -5.96 -17.80 -14.71
N ASP A 358 -6.57 -17.15 -15.70
CA ASP A 358 -6.33 -15.75 -16.04
C ASP A 358 -7.64 -15.08 -16.43
N MET A 359 -8.00 -13.99 -15.77
CA MET A 359 -9.17 -13.18 -16.10
C MET A 359 -8.83 -11.83 -16.73
N THR A 360 -7.55 -11.51 -16.88
CA THR A 360 -7.14 -10.16 -17.35
C THR A 360 -7.62 -9.82 -18.74
N GLU A 361 -7.87 -10.82 -19.59
CA GLU A 361 -8.40 -10.64 -20.95
C GLU A 361 -9.90 -11.01 -21.08
N ASN A 362 -10.60 -11.23 -19.96
CA ASN A 362 -12.05 -11.38 -19.98
C ASN A 362 -12.72 -10.10 -20.52
N PRO A 363 -13.69 -10.17 -21.46
CA PRO A 363 -14.30 -8.99 -22.06
C PRO A 363 -14.87 -7.97 -21.05
N LEU A 364 -15.49 -8.43 -19.97
CA LEU A 364 -16.02 -7.55 -18.92
C LEU A 364 -14.88 -6.84 -18.15
N VAL A 365 -13.77 -7.54 -17.92
CA VAL A 365 -12.58 -6.97 -17.31
C VAL A 365 -11.94 -5.91 -18.21
N VAL A 366 -11.85 -6.19 -19.50
CA VAL A 366 -11.29 -5.22 -20.48
C VAL A 366 -12.14 -3.96 -20.52
N ILE A 367 -13.48 -4.08 -20.62
CA ILE A 367 -14.40 -2.94 -20.63
C ILE A 367 -14.25 -2.10 -19.34
N GLU A 368 -14.25 -2.74 -18.18
CA GLU A 368 -14.08 -2.03 -16.90
C GLU A 368 -12.68 -1.41 -16.77
N SER A 369 -11.64 -2.09 -17.27
CA SER A 369 -10.27 -1.56 -17.32
C SER A 369 -10.17 -0.29 -18.16
N ASP A 370 -10.84 -0.26 -19.32
CA ASP A 370 -10.86 0.90 -20.20
C ASP A 370 -11.53 2.12 -19.54
N ILE A 371 -12.58 1.89 -18.76
CA ILE A 371 -13.26 2.95 -17.96
C ILE A 371 -12.28 3.48 -16.89
N ILE A 372 -11.66 2.59 -16.12
CA ILE A 372 -10.69 2.97 -15.09
C ILE A 372 -9.49 3.72 -15.72
N GLU A 373 -8.99 3.27 -16.88
CA GLU A 373 -7.89 3.95 -17.57
C GLU A 373 -8.29 5.38 -17.99
N GLN A 374 -9.50 5.59 -18.53
CA GLN A 374 -9.99 6.92 -18.88
C GLN A 374 -10.11 7.83 -17.67
N GLU A 375 -10.65 7.34 -16.56
CA GLU A 375 -10.76 8.07 -15.30
C GLU A 375 -9.38 8.49 -14.76
N VAL A 376 -8.42 7.55 -14.72
CA VAL A 376 -7.03 7.81 -14.28
C VAL A 376 -6.34 8.82 -15.18
N GLU A 377 -6.49 8.69 -16.51
CA GLU A 377 -5.92 9.65 -17.46
C GLU A 377 -6.48 11.06 -17.28
N CYS A 378 -7.77 11.21 -16.96
CA CYS A 378 -8.35 12.51 -16.62
C CYS A 378 -7.66 13.11 -15.37
N ILE A 379 -7.47 12.31 -14.33
CA ILE A 379 -6.80 12.74 -13.09
C ILE A 379 -5.34 13.11 -13.36
N LEU A 380 -4.57 12.21 -13.99
CA LEU A 380 -3.14 12.42 -14.22
C LEU A 380 -2.85 13.59 -15.15
N LYS A 381 -3.64 13.79 -16.21
CA LYS A 381 -3.54 14.97 -17.09
C LYS A 381 -3.79 16.27 -16.32
N LYS A 382 -4.78 16.28 -15.44
CA LYS A 382 -5.06 17.47 -14.63
C LYS A 382 -3.96 17.74 -13.61
N VAL A 383 -3.39 16.71 -13.00
CA VAL A 383 -2.23 16.82 -12.11
C VAL A 383 -1.03 17.38 -12.87
N GLU A 384 -0.72 16.85 -14.05
CA GLU A 384 0.37 17.33 -14.89
C GLU A 384 0.17 18.81 -15.31
N GLU A 385 -1.06 19.20 -15.68
CA GLU A 385 -1.42 20.59 -15.98
C GLU A 385 -1.18 21.51 -14.79
N LEU A 386 -1.72 21.15 -13.62
CA LEU A 386 -1.60 21.95 -12.39
C LEU A 386 -0.16 22.09 -11.90
N GLY A 387 0.66 21.07 -12.15
CA GLY A 387 2.10 21.06 -11.84
C GLY A 387 2.99 21.61 -12.95
N LYS A 388 2.43 22.02 -14.10
CA LYS A 388 3.21 22.45 -15.28
C LYS A 388 4.25 21.41 -15.71
N GLY A 389 3.85 20.14 -15.67
CA GLY A 389 4.71 19.00 -15.97
C GLY A 389 5.37 18.34 -14.74
N ASP A 390 5.32 18.96 -13.57
CA ASP A 390 5.85 18.42 -12.31
C ASP A 390 4.76 17.69 -11.53
N PHE A 391 4.90 16.37 -11.37
CA PHE A 391 3.88 15.54 -10.71
C PHE A 391 3.82 15.72 -9.18
N ALA A 392 4.90 16.11 -8.51
CA ALA A 392 4.88 16.38 -7.08
C ALA A 392 4.13 17.68 -6.79
N VAL A 393 4.46 18.75 -7.50
CA VAL A 393 3.75 20.04 -7.42
C VAL A 393 2.29 19.88 -7.87
N GLY A 394 2.08 19.13 -8.96
CA GLY A 394 0.76 18.84 -9.51
C GLY A 394 -0.14 18.08 -8.54
N ALA A 395 0.39 17.14 -7.78
CA ALA A 395 -0.37 16.42 -6.78
C ALA A 395 -0.79 17.32 -5.61
N VAL A 396 0.11 18.19 -5.10
CA VAL A 396 -0.25 19.17 -4.05
C VAL A 396 -1.38 20.07 -4.52
N HIS A 397 -1.25 20.64 -5.72
CA HIS A 397 -2.31 21.48 -6.31
C HIS A 397 -3.57 20.68 -6.66
N GLY A 398 -3.41 19.42 -7.08
CA GLY A 398 -4.50 18.51 -7.41
C GLY A 398 -5.41 18.21 -6.22
N PHE A 399 -4.82 17.92 -5.05
CA PHE A 399 -5.59 17.78 -3.80
C PHE A 399 -6.26 19.09 -3.40
N ALA A 400 -5.56 20.22 -3.45
CA ALA A 400 -6.13 21.52 -3.13
C ALA A 400 -7.30 21.91 -4.05
N ALA A 401 -7.25 21.51 -5.33
CA ALA A 401 -8.32 21.75 -6.31
C ALA A 401 -9.42 20.66 -6.29
N GLY A 402 -9.19 19.53 -5.62
CA GLY A 402 -10.08 18.37 -5.65
C GLY A 402 -9.99 17.54 -6.94
N ALA A 403 -8.96 17.76 -7.76
CA ALA A 403 -8.69 16.93 -8.94
C ALA A 403 -8.19 15.51 -8.57
N ILE A 404 -7.70 15.36 -7.34
CA ILE A 404 -7.56 14.09 -6.63
C ILE A 404 -8.33 14.26 -5.32
N ASP A 405 -9.20 13.32 -5.00
CA ASP A 405 -10.00 13.39 -3.78
C ASP A 405 -10.25 11.96 -3.24
N VAL A 406 -9.65 11.65 -2.10
CA VAL A 406 -9.72 10.31 -1.49
C VAL A 406 -10.94 10.23 -0.58
N PRO A 407 -11.92 9.38 -0.87
CA PRO A 407 -13.11 9.23 -0.01
C PRO A 407 -12.75 8.87 1.43
N PHE A 408 -13.44 9.49 2.37
CA PHE A 408 -13.33 9.25 3.82
C PHE A 408 -11.95 9.55 4.45
N ALA A 409 -11.05 10.20 3.70
CA ALA A 409 -9.74 10.56 4.23
C ALA A 409 -9.83 11.69 5.25
N PRO A 410 -9.11 11.61 6.41
CA PRO A 410 -9.19 12.59 7.47
C PRO A 410 -8.37 13.87 7.20
N SER A 411 -7.53 13.86 6.18
CA SER A 411 -6.59 14.95 5.88
C SER A 411 -7.33 16.25 5.53
N ARG A 412 -6.89 17.36 6.11
CA ARG A 412 -7.45 18.68 5.82
C ARG A 412 -7.11 19.22 4.41
N VAL A 413 -6.13 18.63 3.75
CA VAL A 413 -5.79 19.00 2.36
C VAL A 413 -6.60 18.23 1.34
N ASN A 414 -7.35 17.19 1.77
CA ASN A 414 -8.28 16.43 0.95
C ASN A 414 -9.65 17.11 0.94
N MET A 415 -10.28 17.26 -0.21
CA MET A 415 -11.56 17.98 -0.30
C MET A 415 -12.74 17.23 0.29
N GLY A 416 -12.75 15.88 0.18
CA GLY A 416 -13.83 15.03 0.68
C GLY A 416 -15.18 15.24 -0.01
N LYS A 417 -15.18 15.59 -1.30
CA LYS A 417 -16.38 15.81 -2.12
C LYS A 417 -16.71 14.62 -3.01
N ALA A 418 -15.74 13.78 -3.32
CA ALA A 418 -15.97 12.56 -4.09
C ALA A 418 -16.67 11.52 -3.22
N MET A 419 -17.90 11.14 -3.59
CA MET A 419 -18.74 10.22 -2.81
C MET A 419 -19.01 8.94 -3.60
N PRO A 420 -18.36 7.82 -3.23
CA PRO A 420 -18.54 6.53 -3.90
C PRO A 420 -19.73 5.75 -3.36
N ALA A 421 -20.36 4.95 -4.23
CA ALA A 421 -21.28 3.88 -3.85
C ALA A 421 -21.14 2.72 -4.84
N ARG A 422 -21.72 1.56 -4.53
CA ARG A 422 -21.73 0.42 -5.44
C ARG A 422 -22.89 0.50 -6.44
N ASP A 423 -22.68 0.01 -7.65
CA ASP A 423 -23.77 -0.24 -8.62
C ASP A 423 -24.48 -1.57 -8.31
N ASN A 424 -25.38 -2.01 -9.19
CA ASN A 424 -26.13 -3.26 -9.01
C ASN A 424 -25.24 -4.50 -8.91
N GLU A 425 -24.15 -4.52 -9.64
CA GLU A 425 -23.18 -5.62 -9.71
C GLU A 425 -22.11 -5.50 -8.59
N GLY A 426 -22.13 -4.42 -7.82
CA GLY A 426 -21.22 -4.17 -6.71
C GLY A 426 -19.92 -3.46 -7.08
N ALA A 427 -19.76 -3.00 -8.34
CA ALA A 427 -18.64 -2.17 -8.72
C ALA A 427 -18.80 -0.76 -8.12
N ILE A 428 -17.68 -0.13 -7.76
CA ILE A 428 -17.69 1.21 -7.16
C ILE A 428 -17.90 2.26 -8.27
N ARG A 429 -18.87 3.13 -8.05
CA ARG A 429 -19.23 4.28 -8.90
C ARG A 429 -19.28 5.54 -8.04
N PHE A 430 -19.54 6.70 -8.63
CA PHE A 430 -19.63 7.96 -7.89
C PHE A 430 -21.08 8.47 -7.83
N ILE A 431 -21.61 8.65 -6.62
CA ILE A 431 -22.84 9.44 -6.39
C ILE A 431 -22.55 10.90 -6.69
N GLU A 432 -21.42 11.39 -6.15
CA GLU A 432 -20.90 12.72 -6.39
C GLU A 432 -19.44 12.61 -6.83
N VAL A 433 -19.13 13.09 -8.02
CA VAL A 433 -17.76 13.12 -8.54
C VAL A 433 -16.93 14.25 -7.94
N GLY A 434 -17.55 15.17 -7.21
CA GLY A 434 -16.88 16.34 -6.66
C GLY A 434 -16.21 17.19 -7.76
N ASN A 435 -14.93 17.49 -7.57
CA ASN A 435 -14.13 18.25 -8.52
C ASN A 435 -13.20 17.35 -9.37
N LEU A 436 -13.40 16.03 -9.36
CA LEU A 436 -12.64 15.12 -10.24
C LEU A 436 -12.80 15.55 -11.70
N PRO A 437 -11.73 15.60 -12.50
CA PRO A 437 -11.72 16.19 -13.83
C PRO A 437 -12.30 15.27 -14.92
N PHE A 438 -13.34 14.52 -14.58
CA PHE A 438 -13.97 13.56 -15.49
C PHE A 438 -14.70 14.24 -16.64
N THR A 439 -14.71 13.59 -17.80
CA THR A 439 -15.53 13.99 -18.94
C THR A 439 -17.02 13.84 -18.62
N ASP A 440 -17.86 14.50 -19.38
CA ASP A 440 -19.32 14.41 -19.18
C ASP A 440 -19.83 12.98 -19.45
N ASP A 441 -19.20 12.24 -20.36
CA ASP A 441 -19.54 10.84 -20.62
C ASP A 441 -19.23 9.94 -19.42
N LEU A 442 -18.08 10.10 -18.75
CA LEU A 442 -17.78 9.37 -17.53
C LEU A 442 -18.73 9.72 -16.39
N LYS A 443 -19.05 11.01 -16.19
CA LYS A 443 -20.05 11.44 -15.21
C LYS A 443 -21.43 10.86 -15.48
N LYS A 444 -21.83 10.82 -16.75
CA LYS A 444 -23.09 10.21 -17.19
C LYS A 444 -23.09 8.71 -16.90
N PHE A 445 -22.02 8.00 -17.23
CA PHE A 445 -21.87 6.57 -16.96
C PHE A 445 -22.09 6.23 -15.48
N HIS A 446 -21.40 6.93 -14.57
CA HIS A 446 -21.57 6.70 -13.13
C HIS A 446 -23.01 6.93 -12.67
N ARG A 447 -23.60 8.03 -13.11
CA ARG A 447 -24.99 8.37 -12.78
C ARG A 447 -25.97 7.29 -13.25
N GLU A 448 -25.85 6.85 -14.51
CA GLU A 448 -26.72 5.82 -15.07
C GLU A 448 -26.64 4.50 -14.30
N LYS A 449 -25.43 4.07 -13.93
CA LYS A 449 -25.22 2.86 -13.12
C LYS A 449 -25.85 2.93 -11.74
N LEU A 450 -25.80 4.07 -11.09
CA LEU A 450 -26.44 4.26 -9.79
C LEU A 450 -27.96 4.46 -9.89
N GLU A 451 -28.46 5.08 -10.96
CA GLU A 451 -29.89 5.15 -11.24
C GLU A 451 -30.50 3.77 -11.54
N GLU A 452 -29.76 2.87 -12.22
CA GLU A 452 -30.16 1.47 -12.40
C GLU A 452 -30.34 0.77 -11.05
N ARG A 453 -29.37 0.93 -10.12
CA ARG A 453 -29.49 0.42 -8.76
C ARG A 453 -30.66 1.02 -8.00
N ALA A 454 -30.86 2.33 -8.08
CA ALA A 454 -31.95 3.05 -7.43
C ALA A 454 -33.32 2.50 -7.85
N LYS A 455 -33.48 2.21 -9.14
CA LYS A 455 -34.71 1.57 -9.69
C LYS A 455 -34.91 0.16 -9.13
N THR A 456 -33.84 -0.66 -9.09
CA THR A 456 -33.88 -2.03 -8.53
C THR A 456 -34.28 -2.01 -7.05
N GLU A 457 -33.79 -1.04 -6.29
CA GLU A 457 -34.03 -0.92 -4.85
C GLU A 457 -35.28 -0.07 -4.51
N ASN A 458 -35.96 0.46 -5.52
CA ASN A 458 -37.11 1.35 -5.35
C ASN A 458 -36.86 2.50 -4.37
N ARG A 459 -35.69 3.11 -4.45
CA ARG A 459 -35.29 4.27 -3.64
C ARG A 459 -34.48 5.27 -4.49
N PRO A 460 -34.42 6.56 -4.09
CA PRO A 460 -33.56 7.52 -4.78
C PRO A 460 -32.08 7.23 -4.52
N VAL A 461 -31.21 7.65 -5.45
CA VAL A 461 -29.75 7.73 -5.20
C VAL A 461 -29.52 8.74 -4.08
N ASN A 462 -28.92 8.30 -2.98
CA ASN A 462 -28.64 9.16 -1.82
C ASN A 462 -27.49 8.62 -0.97
N PHE A 463 -27.09 9.40 0.04
CA PHE A 463 -26.01 9.08 0.96
C PHE A 463 -26.19 7.78 1.74
N GLN A 464 -27.45 7.34 1.99
CA GLN A 464 -27.72 6.08 2.67
C GLN A 464 -27.15 4.86 1.94
N MET A 465 -27.05 4.91 0.59
CA MET A 465 -26.42 3.85 -0.21
C MET A 465 -24.95 3.68 0.17
N ILE A 466 -24.24 4.76 0.47
CA ILE A 466 -22.83 4.70 0.91
C ILE A 466 -22.71 3.99 2.26
N ILE A 467 -23.57 4.38 3.23
CA ILE A 467 -23.56 3.79 4.57
C ILE A 467 -23.85 2.29 4.49
N ASP A 468 -24.87 1.92 3.69
CA ASP A 468 -25.24 0.52 3.49
C ASP A 468 -24.09 -0.29 2.89
N ASP A 469 -23.38 0.26 1.89
CA ASP A 469 -22.26 -0.39 1.21
C ASP A 469 -21.02 -0.55 2.11
N VAL A 470 -20.73 0.42 2.98
CA VAL A 470 -19.60 0.36 3.94
C VAL A 470 -19.70 -0.87 4.83
N TYR A 471 -20.91 -1.22 5.26
CA TYR A 471 -21.16 -2.34 6.19
C TYR A 471 -21.53 -3.65 5.48
N ALA A 472 -21.72 -3.66 4.17
CA ALA A 472 -22.30 -4.80 3.45
C ALA A 472 -21.45 -6.07 3.55
N ILE A 473 -20.14 -5.99 3.29
CA ILE A 473 -19.24 -7.17 3.26
C ILE A 473 -19.16 -7.83 4.64
N GLY A 474 -19.07 -7.05 5.71
CA GLY A 474 -19.10 -7.58 7.08
C GLY A 474 -20.39 -8.30 7.44
N LYS A 475 -21.50 -8.00 6.74
CA LYS A 475 -22.82 -8.65 6.87
C LYS A 475 -23.04 -9.80 5.88
N GLY A 476 -22.08 -10.06 4.98
CA GLY A 476 -22.15 -11.15 3.98
C GLY A 476 -22.73 -10.75 2.63
N PHE A 477 -22.78 -9.45 2.32
CA PHE A 477 -23.29 -8.93 1.06
C PHE A 477 -22.22 -8.06 0.36
N LEU A 478 -22.21 -8.04 -0.95
CA LEU A 478 -21.34 -7.09 -1.69
C LEU A 478 -22.00 -5.70 -1.77
N VAL A 479 -23.28 -5.66 -2.04
CA VAL A 479 -24.08 -4.43 -2.14
C VAL A 479 -24.97 -4.29 -0.93
N GLY A 480 -24.93 -3.14 -0.26
CA GLY A 480 -25.82 -2.81 0.84
C GLY A 480 -27.20 -2.43 0.35
N ARG A 481 -28.16 -3.33 0.51
CA ARG A 481 -29.57 -3.11 0.08
C ARG A 481 -30.50 -2.94 1.27
N PRO A 482 -31.62 -2.19 1.13
CA PRO A 482 -32.67 -2.15 2.13
C PRO A 482 -33.22 -3.55 2.40
N GLU A 483 -33.71 -3.77 3.64
CA GLU A 483 -34.39 -5.02 3.98
C GLU A 483 -35.57 -5.31 3.05
N GLY A 484 -35.68 -6.55 2.58
CA GLY A 484 -36.75 -6.96 1.65
C GLY A 484 -36.52 -6.69 0.18
N THR A 485 -35.39 -6.09 -0.19
CA THR A 485 -34.98 -5.96 -1.61
C THR A 485 -34.34 -7.28 -2.07
N LYS A 486 -34.81 -7.84 -3.19
CA LYS A 486 -34.24 -9.07 -3.79
C LYS A 486 -33.01 -8.78 -4.64
#